data_0fdf95de0e221e53e1c6a1efaeb10cee
#
_entry.id   0fdf95de0e221e53e1c6a1efaeb10cee
#
_cell.length_a   1.000
_cell.length_b   1.000
_cell.length_c   1.000
_cell.angle_alpha   90.00
_cell.angle_beta   90.00
_cell.angle_gamma   90.00
#
_symmetry.space_group_name_H-M   'P 1'
#
loop_
_entity.id
_entity.type
_entity.pdbx_description
1 polymer ?
#
loop_
_entity_poly.entity_id
_entity_poly.type
_entity_poly.pdbx_seq_one_letter_code
_entity_poly.pdbx_strand_id
1 'polypeptide(L)'
;MKTNLLYTGLMSIAMLFSAQHAFTQEDDSNDTIARKINIEPTIGKKDYDDRGKEIKYPRVFGGLTFTRIDWGFSRLIDDGSFTLGEENQFLKYKKASNFGFDVAQFGVRFNETFKMYVSAGFEWNYLRLKNDIILDTEATPLTYSPSDITYKKNIFTSTYLRTPLSFEWRGRRNHQGHRPKIAFGAMTGVLLKGTQRFKSEEHGKQKFKDNYNLASFQYGAFARVGFGSLGLFAKYYMNDIFENSPNQENLNNFTFGLTLGF
;
A
#
# COMPACT_ATOMS: atom_id res chain seq x y z
N MET A 1 -15.59 -5.82 -21.62
CA MET A 1 -14.77 -4.63 -21.33
C MET A 1 -13.79 -4.81 -20.17
N LYS A 2 -13.83 -5.91 -19.39
CA LYS A 2 -12.98 -6.12 -18.18
C LYS A 2 -11.52 -6.56 -18.48
N THR A 3 -11.20 -7.01 -19.67
CA THR A 3 -9.86 -7.51 -20.02
C THR A 3 -8.84 -6.43 -20.35
N ASN A 4 -9.27 -5.25 -20.79
CA ASN A 4 -8.35 -4.21 -21.25
C ASN A 4 -7.62 -3.46 -20.12
N LEU A 5 -8.20 -3.39 -18.92
CA LEU A 5 -7.60 -2.66 -17.79
C LEU A 5 -6.41 -3.43 -17.17
N LEU A 6 -6.52 -4.76 -17.14
CA LEU A 6 -5.44 -5.63 -16.67
C LEU A 6 -4.23 -5.59 -17.62
N TYR A 7 -4.48 -5.54 -18.94
CA TYR A 7 -3.42 -5.42 -19.92
C TYR A 7 -2.72 -4.06 -19.87
N THR A 8 -3.45 -2.98 -19.59
CA THR A 8 -2.86 -1.63 -19.48
C THR A 8 -1.98 -1.52 -18.23
N GLY A 9 -2.40 -2.08 -17.11
CA GLY A 9 -1.60 -2.12 -15.88
C GLY A 9 -0.34 -2.99 -16.01
N LEU A 10 -0.46 -4.16 -16.63
CA LEU A 10 0.68 -5.06 -16.90
C LEU A 10 1.65 -4.47 -17.93
N MET A 11 1.16 -3.78 -18.96
CA MET A 11 2.03 -3.08 -19.93
C MET A 11 2.78 -1.91 -19.30
N SER A 12 2.16 -1.17 -18.37
CA SER A 12 2.85 -0.09 -17.65
C SER A 12 3.95 -0.62 -16.74
N ILE A 13 3.75 -1.77 -16.12
CA ILE A 13 4.76 -2.45 -15.31
C ILE A 13 5.86 -3.05 -16.20
N ALA A 14 5.49 -3.63 -17.36
CA ALA A 14 6.45 -4.17 -18.32
C ALA A 14 7.31 -3.07 -18.96
N MET A 15 6.77 -1.88 -19.21
CA MET A 15 7.58 -0.73 -19.70
C MET A 15 8.55 -0.23 -18.63
N LEU A 16 8.23 -0.31 -17.35
CA LEU A 16 9.16 -0.01 -16.27
C LEU A 16 10.30 -1.03 -16.17
N PHE A 17 10.04 -2.30 -16.49
CA PHE A 17 11.07 -3.34 -16.52
C PHE A 17 11.93 -3.31 -17.80
N SER A 18 11.35 -2.96 -18.95
CA SER A 18 12.12 -2.85 -20.20
C SER A 18 13.07 -1.64 -20.23
N ALA A 19 12.76 -0.58 -19.49
CA ALA A 19 13.68 0.54 -19.29
C ALA A 19 14.97 0.14 -18.53
N GLN A 20 14.98 -0.97 -17.80
CA GLN A 20 16.18 -1.46 -17.11
C GLN A 20 17.23 -2.06 -18.08
N HIS A 21 16.81 -2.60 -19.22
CA HIS A 21 17.74 -3.19 -20.20
C HIS A 21 18.40 -2.18 -21.14
N ALA A 22 17.84 -0.96 -21.25
CA ALA A 22 18.39 0.05 -22.16
C ALA A 22 19.58 0.85 -21.57
N PHE A 23 19.93 0.65 -20.29
CA PHE A 23 20.95 1.44 -19.58
C PHE A 23 22.05 0.58 -18.94
N THR A 24 22.33 -0.62 -19.45
CA THR A 24 23.45 -1.44 -19.01
C THR A 24 24.63 -1.17 -19.90
N GLN A 25 25.51 -0.25 -19.52
CA GLN A 25 26.91 -0.28 -19.88
C GLN A 25 27.71 -0.86 -18.72
N GLU A 26 28.50 -1.87 -19.04
CA GLU A 26 29.34 -2.62 -18.12
C GLU A 26 30.36 -1.72 -17.41
N ASP A 27 30.51 -1.90 -16.12
CA ASP A 27 31.78 -1.75 -15.45
C ASP A 27 31.87 -2.77 -14.29
N ASP A 28 32.94 -3.55 -14.38
CA ASP A 28 33.24 -4.72 -13.55
C ASP A 28 33.57 -4.30 -12.12
N SER A 29 32.77 -4.71 -11.15
CA SER A 29 33.23 -5.13 -9.82
C SER A 29 32.08 -5.72 -9.01
N ASN A 30 32.25 -6.96 -8.61
CA ASN A 30 31.41 -7.70 -7.68
C ASN A 30 31.07 -6.87 -6.45
N ASP A 31 29.80 -6.50 -6.28
CA ASP A 31 29.15 -6.66 -4.99
C ASP A 31 27.61 -6.57 -5.09
N THR A 32 26.96 -7.33 -4.30
CA THR A 32 25.60 -7.80 -4.29
C THR A 32 24.57 -6.68 -4.05
N ILE A 33 23.49 -6.66 -4.86
CA ILE A 33 22.15 -6.17 -4.56
C ILE A 33 21.99 -4.66 -4.30
N ALA A 34 22.06 -3.87 -5.33
CA ALA A 34 21.33 -2.64 -5.67
C ALA A 34 22.10 -1.87 -6.75
N ARG A 35 21.92 -2.20 -8.02
CA ARG A 35 22.49 -1.38 -9.12
C ARG A 35 21.87 -0.01 -9.09
N LYS A 36 22.69 0.99 -8.80
CA LYS A 36 22.36 2.41 -8.79
C LYS A 36 22.53 2.96 -10.20
N ILE A 37 21.44 3.38 -10.83
CA ILE A 37 21.50 4.10 -12.10
C ILE A 37 21.79 5.57 -11.80
N ASN A 38 22.92 6.10 -12.28
CA ASN A 38 23.30 7.50 -12.14
C ASN A 38 23.00 8.25 -13.43
N ILE A 39 22.16 9.29 -13.34
CA ILE A 39 21.96 10.28 -14.43
C ILE A 39 22.41 11.64 -13.86
N GLU A 40 23.35 12.30 -14.54
CA GLU A 40 23.84 13.60 -14.11
C GLU A 40 23.11 14.75 -14.81
N PRO A 41 22.68 15.78 -14.12
CA PRO A 41 23.24 17.10 -14.17
C PRO A 41 23.46 17.72 -12.78
N THR A 42 24.48 18.52 -12.68
CA THR A 42 25.05 19.06 -11.44
C THR A 42 24.48 20.44 -11.10
N ILE A 43 23.76 20.57 -9.97
CA ILE A 43 23.57 21.85 -9.28
C ILE A 43 23.43 21.55 -7.77
N GLY A 44 24.36 22.01 -6.93
CA GLY A 44 24.22 21.95 -5.49
C GLY A 44 25.50 21.66 -4.70
N LYS A 45 25.41 21.74 -3.37
CA LYS A 45 26.48 21.42 -2.41
C LYS A 45 27.08 20.05 -2.66
N LYS A 46 28.41 19.97 -2.58
CA LYS A 46 29.16 18.71 -2.71
C LYS A 46 28.95 17.86 -1.48
N ASP A 47 28.35 16.71 -1.66
CA ASP A 47 28.24 15.64 -0.67
C ASP A 47 29.26 14.55 -0.97
N TYR A 48 29.75 13.90 0.07
CA TYR A 48 30.67 12.78 -0.04
C TYR A 48 30.03 11.51 0.52
N ASP A 49 30.23 10.38 -0.16
CA ASP A 49 29.83 9.07 0.37
C ASP A 49 30.81 8.61 1.48
N ASP A 50 30.52 7.47 2.11
CA ASP A 50 31.34 6.89 3.18
C ASP A 50 32.77 6.53 2.72
N ARG A 51 33.06 6.59 1.41
CA ARG A 51 34.38 6.39 0.78
C ARG A 51 35.04 7.69 0.32
N GLY A 52 34.47 8.85 0.72
CA GLY A 52 35.01 10.17 0.33
C GLY A 52 34.77 10.56 -1.12
N LYS A 53 33.90 9.84 -1.85
CA LYS A 53 33.55 10.17 -3.25
C LYS A 53 32.41 11.18 -3.28
N GLU A 54 32.57 12.25 -4.08
CA GLU A 54 31.54 13.27 -4.27
C GLU A 54 30.23 12.68 -4.79
N ILE A 55 29.12 12.93 -4.09
CA ILE A 55 27.79 12.53 -4.51
C ILE A 55 27.21 13.64 -5.37
N LYS A 56 26.96 13.35 -6.64
CA LYS A 56 26.34 14.28 -7.57
C LYS A 56 24.81 14.14 -7.56
N TYR A 57 24.10 15.25 -7.61
CA TYR A 57 22.65 15.34 -7.70
C TYR A 57 22.22 16.08 -8.98
N PRO A 58 21.03 15.80 -9.54
CA PRO A 58 20.05 14.79 -9.12
C PRO A 58 20.54 13.36 -9.40
N ARG A 59 20.06 12.40 -8.60
CA ARG A 59 20.44 11.00 -8.72
C ARG A 59 19.21 10.12 -8.85
N VAL A 60 19.13 9.33 -9.90
CA VAL A 60 18.12 8.29 -10.06
C VAL A 60 18.48 7.09 -9.20
N PHE A 61 17.49 6.47 -8.61
CA PHE A 61 17.64 5.23 -7.87
C PHE A 61 16.44 4.31 -8.16
N GLY A 62 16.67 3.02 -8.10
CA GLY A 62 15.62 2.05 -8.30
C GLY A 62 16.07 0.65 -7.95
N GLY A 63 15.12 -0.25 -7.79
CA GLY A 63 15.37 -1.66 -7.54
C GLY A 63 14.37 -2.30 -6.58
N LEU A 64 14.62 -3.57 -6.28
CA LEU A 64 13.87 -4.32 -5.27
C LEU A 64 14.22 -3.77 -3.88
N THR A 65 13.25 -3.64 -3.01
CA THR A 65 13.45 -2.94 -1.75
C THR A 65 12.98 -3.72 -0.52
N PHE A 66 11.87 -4.45 -0.57
CA PHE A 66 11.24 -5.14 0.57
C PHE A 66 11.24 -4.29 1.86
N THR A 67 10.97 -3.01 1.70
CA THR A 67 10.99 -2.01 2.78
C THR A 67 9.63 -1.39 2.96
N ARG A 68 9.52 -0.43 3.89
CA ARG A 68 8.29 0.26 4.21
C ARG A 68 7.14 -0.69 4.52
N ILE A 69 7.41 -1.53 5.52
CA ILE A 69 6.39 -2.41 6.09
C ILE A 69 5.46 -1.54 6.94
N ASP A 70 4.23 -1.43 6.51
CA ASP A 70 3.16 -0.73 7.21
C ASP A 70 2.31 -1.74 8.00
N TRP A 71 2.13 -1.50 9.27
CA TRP A 71 1.24 -2.27 10.11
C TRP A 71 0.40 -1.33 10.96
N GLY A 72 -0.92 -1.41 10.83
CA GLY A 72 -1.79 -0.46 11.47
C GLY A 72 -3.22 -0.92 11.63
N PHE A 73 -4.03 0.02 12.11
CA PHE A 73 -5.45 -0.13 12.32
C PHE A 73 -6.20 0.59 11.23
N SER A 74 -7.27 -0.03 10.74
CA SER A 74 -8.23 0.61 9.84
C SER A 74 -9.41 1.15 10.63
N ARG A 75 -9.89 2.32 10.23
CA ARG A 75 -11.13 2.92 10.66
C ARG A 75 -11.96 3.21 9.42
N LEU A 76 -13.19 2.79 9.46
CA LEU A 76 -14.13 3.07 8.39
C LEU A 76 -14.75 4.44 8.65
N ILE A 77 -14.91 5.19 7.60
CA ILE A 77 -15.61 6.48 7.58
C ILE A 77 -16.85 6.26 6.71
N ASP A 78 -18.01 6.45 7.30
CA ASP A 78 -19.31 6.24 6.69
C ASP A 78 -20.03 7.59 6.66
N ASP A 79 -20.34 8.08 5.48
CA ASP A 79 -20.87 9.45 5.25
C ASP A 79 -20.11 10.54 6.02
N GLY A 80 -18.77 10.45 6.01
CA GLY A 80 -17.90 11.40 6.70
C GLY A 80 -17.82 11.21 8.24
N SER A 81 -18.49 10.22 8.81
CA SER A 81 -18.49 9.91 10.24
C SER A 81 -17.68 8.64 10.53
N PHE A 82 -17.05 8.59 11.71
CA PHE A 82 -16.45 7.35 12.21
C PHE A 82 -17.48 6.39 12.83
N THR A 83 -18.76 6.69 12.76
CA THR A 83 -19.86 5.81 13.22
C THR A 83 -20.50 5.17 12.00
N LEU A 84 -20.61 3.84 12.00
CA LEU A 84 -21.24 3.11 10.90
C LEU A 84 -22.77 3.30 10.93
N GLY A 85 -23.36 3.62 9.80
CA GLY A 85 -24.79 3.61 9.55
C GLY A 85 -25.39 2.21 9.69
N GLU A 86 -26.71 2.12 9.69
CA GLU A 86 -27.44 0.86 9.88
C GLU A 86 -27.07 -0.21 8.85
N GLU A 87 -26.93 0.20 7.59
CA GLU A 87 -26.59 -0.66 6.46
C GLU A 87 -25.17 -1.27 6.58
N ASN A 88 -24.26 -0.59 7.29
CA ASN A 88 -22.87 -1.01 7.45
C ASN A 88 -22.57 -1.67 8.80
N GLN A 89 -23.57 -1.87 9.66
CA GLN A 89 -23.41 -2.51 10.97
C GLN A 89 -23.01 -3.98 10.94
N PHE A 90 -23.04 -4.63 9.78
CA PHE A 90 -22.48 -5.97 9.60
C PHE A 90 -20.96 -6.00 9.76
N LEU A 91 -20.27 -4.85 9.63
CA LEU A 91 -18.84 -4.68 9.86
C LEU A 91 -18.54 -4.43 11.34
N LYS A 92 -17.58 -5.20 11.89
CA LYS A 92 -17.09 -4.99 13.26
C LYS A 92 -15.95 -3.98 13.25
N TYR A 93 -16.28 -2.74 13.27
CA TYR A 93 -15.47 -1.55 13.19
C TYR A 93 -14.19 -1.52 14.08
N LYS A 94 -14.25 -2.04 15.31
CA LYS A 94 -13.16 -1.89 16.30
C LYS A 94 -11.94 -2.81 16.08
N LYS A 95 -12.02 -3.75 15.14
CA LYS A 95 -11.00 -4.79 14.94
C LYS A 95 -10.47 -4.87 13.51
N ALA A 96 -10.62 -3.80 12.74
CA ALA A 96 -10.06 -3.71 11.40
C ALA A 96 -8.58 -3.36 11.48
N SER A 97 -7.77 -3.96 10.61
CA SER A 97 -6.32 -3.72 10.54
C SER A 97 -5.85 -3.70 9.09
N ASN A 98 -4.71 -3.07 8.91
CA ASN A 98 -4.04 -2.96 7.61
C ASN A 98 -2.61 -3.46 7.75
N PHE A 99 -2.15 -4.18 6.73
CA PHE A 99 -0.77 -4.59 6.58
C PHE A 99 -0.35 -4.36 5.13
N GLY A 100 0.86 -3.87 4.92
CA GLY A 100 1.39 -3.71 3.58
C GLY A 100 2.89 -3.55 3.56
N PHE A 101 3.51 -3.81 2.42
CA PHE A 101 4.92 -3.56 2.21
C PHE A 101 5.21 -3.24 0.75
N ASP A 102 6.32 -2.53 0.52
CA ASP A 102 6.79 -2.21 -0.82
C ASP A 102 7.84 -3.25 -1.27
N VAL A 103 7.73 -3.71 -2.51
CA VAL A 103 8.61 -4.71 -3.14
C VAL A 103 9.65 -4.03 -4.03
N ALA A 104 9.24 -2.99 -4.73
CA ALA A 104 10.10 -2.26 -5.66
C ALA A 104 9.89 -0.77 -5.53
N GLN A 105 10.91 -0.01 -5.85
CA GLN A 105 10.84 1.45 -5.92
C GLN A 105 11.69 1.98 -7.06
N PHE A 106 11.27 3.12 -7.59
CA PHE A 106 12.02 3.88 -8.59
C PHE A 106 11.80 5.37 -8.36
N GLY A 107 12.85 6.18 -8.44
CA GLY A 107 12.71 7.59 -8.18
C GLY A 107 13.97 8.42 -8.41
N VAL A 108 13.85 9.69 -8.08
CA VAL A 108 14.91 10.68 -8.22
C VAL A 108 15.17 11.32 -6.86
N ARG A 109 16.43 11.37 -6.47
CA ARG A 109 16.89 12.17 -5.35
C ARG A 109 17.46 13.46 -5.91
N PHE A 110 16.76 14.56 -5.68
CA PHE A 110 17.13 15.88 -6.19
C PHE A 110 18.29 16.52 -5.41
N ASN A 111 18.36 16.24 -4.12
CA ASN A 111 19.41 16.67 -3.21
C ASN A 111 19.43 15.79 -1.95
N GLU A 112 20.26 16.10 -0.96
CA GLU A 112 20.30 15.37 0.31
C GLU A 112 18.97 15.34 1.07
N THR A 113 18.19 16.39 0.93
CA THR A 113 16.99 16.62 1.71
C THR A 113 15.73 16.10 1.04
N PHE A 114 15.66 16.16 -0.30
CA PHE A 114 14.45 15.87 -1.04
C PHE A 114 14.61 14.75 -2.07
N LYS A 115 13.65 13.82 -2.08
CA LYS A 115 13.50 12.81 -3.13
C LYS A 115 12.03 12.60 -3.48
N MET A 116 11.80 12.18 -4.72
CA MET A 116 10.51 11.73 -5.23
C MET A 116 10.65 10.31 -5.77
N TYR A 117 9.67 9.46 -5.49
CA TYR A 117 9.71 8.08 -5.95
C TYR A 117 8.32 7.46 -6.05
N VAL A 118 8.21 6.51 -6.95
CA VAL A 118 7.08 5.58 -7.06
C VAL A 118 7.53 4.24 -6.50
N SER A 119 6.65 3.57 -5.79
CA SER A 119 6.85 2.20 -5.31
C SER A 119 5.78 1.27 -5.85
N ALA A 120 6.03 -0.02 -5.81
CA ALA A 120 5.04 -1.06 -6.02
C ALA A 120 5.11 -2.05 -4.87
N GLY A 121 3.95 -2.52 -4.41
CA GLY A 121 3.90 -3.43 -3.27
C GLY A 121 2.52 -4.02 -3.06
N PHE A 122 2.34 -4.71 -1.98
CA PHE A 122 1.09 -5.36 -1.62
C PHE A 122 0.49 -4.74 -0.37
N GLU A 123 -0.83 -4.73 -0.34
CA GLU A 123 -1.59 -4.26 0.81
C GLU A 123 -2.77 -5.18 1.09
N TRP A 124 -2.98 -5.48 2.37
CA TRP A 124 -4.10 -6.26 2.89
C TRP A 124 -4.89 -5.43 3.88
N ASN A 125 -6.18 -5.29 3.63
CA ASN A 125 -7.11 -4.72 4.58
C ASN A 125 -7.92 -5.86 5.19
N TYR A 126 -7.85 -5.99 6.52
CA TYR A 126 -8.57 -6.99 7.29
C TYR A 126 -9.74 -6.34 7.98
N LEU A 127 -10.95 -6.64 7.53
CA LEU A 127 -12.19 -6.23 8.15
C LEU A 127 -12.78 -7.40 8.95
N ARG A 128 -13.42 -7.11 10.06
CA ARG A 128 -14.17 -8.10 10.83
C ARG A 128 -15.64 -7.95 10.52
N LEU A 129 -16.29 -9.07 10.28
CA LEU A 129 -17.74 -9.15 10.10
C LEU A 129 -18.42 -9.62 11.38
N LYS A 130 -19.74 -9.45 11.49
CA LYS A 130 -20.55 -10.14 12.48
C LYS A 130 -20.31 -11.64 12.38
N ASN A 131 -20.48 -12.37 13.50
CA ASN A 131 -20.06 -13.77 13.55
C ASN A 131 -21.08 -14.75 12.92
N ASP A 132 -22.24 -14.25 12.62
CA ASP A 132 -23.43 -14.99 12.18
C ASP A 132 -23.87 -14.62 10.76
N ILE A 133 -22.95 -14.12 9.94
CA ILE A 133 -23.25 -13.74 8.55
C ILE A 133 -22.26 -14.31 7.55
N ILE A 134 -22.76 -14.56 6.34
CA ILE A 134 -21.97 -14.91 5.16
C ILE A 134 -22.26 -13.86 4.09
N LEU A 135 -21.20 -13.31 3.49
CA LEU A 135 -21.33 -12.44 2.33
C LEU A 135 -21.67 -13.28 1.10
N ASP A 136 -22.61 -12.82 0.31
CA ASP A 136 -22.94 -13.46 -0.96
C ASP A 136 -21.87 -13.12 -2.00
N THR A 137 -21.30 -14.14 -2.63
CA THR A 137 -20.22 -13.99 -3.61
C THR A 137 -20.73 -13.54 -4.97
N GLU A 138 -21.98 -13.87 -5.32
CA GLU A 138 -22.56 -13.63 -6.65
C GLU A 138 -23.48 -12.40 -6.68
N ALA A 139 -23.85 -11.86 -5.51
CA ALA A 139 -24.80 -10.77 -5.44
C ALA A 139 -24.20 -9.43 -5.84
N THR A 140 -24.89 -8.69 -6.67
CA THR A 140 -24.67 -7.27 -6.97
C THR A 140 -26.01 -6.56 -6.89
N PRO A 141 -26.23 -5.67 -5.93
CA PRO A 141 -25.30 -5.10 -4.93
C PRO A 141 -24.85 -6.12 -3.86
N LEU A 142 -23.84 -5.71 -3.04
CA LEU A 142 -23.35 -6.53 -1.93
C LEU A 142 -24.50 -6.87 -0.96
N THR A 143 -24.71 -8.15 -0.74
CA THR A 143 -25.68 -8.69 0.22
C THR A 143 -25.01 -9.67 1.16
N TYR A 144 -25.67 -9.97 2.25
CA TYR A 144 -25.24 -10.99 3.20
C TYR A 144 -26.45 -11.75 3.74
N SER A 145 -26.24 -13.01 4.05
CA SER A 145 -27.26 -13.89 4.64
C SER A 145 -26.90 -14.22 6.08
N PRO A 146 -27.89 -14.32 6.99
CA PRO A 146 -27.69 -14.91 8.31
C PRO A 146 -27.18 -16.35 8.16
N SER A 147 -26.31 -16.76 9.06
CA SER A 147 -25.85 -18.14 9.16
C SER A 147 -26.39 -18.77 10.43
N ASP A 148 -26.88 -19.98 10.33
CA ASP A 148 -27.31 -20.76 11.50
C ASP A 148 -26.14 -21.10 12.43
N ILE A 149 -24.91 -20.93 11.93
CA ILE A 149 -23.68 -21.19 12.68
C ILE A 149 -23.07 -19.89 13.15
N THR A 150 -22.87 -19.74 14.45
CA THR A 150 -22.09 -18.65 15.00
C THR A 150 -20.58 -18.93 14.88
N TYR A 151 -19.90 -18.19 14.02
CA TYR A 151 -18.46 -18.36 13.83
C TYR A 151 -17.65 -17.71 14.95
N LYS A 152 -16.62 -18.41 15.44
CA LYS A 152 -15.63 -17.83 16.38
C LYS A 152 -14.87 -16.66 15.76
N LYS A 153 -14.65 -16.71 14.43
CA LYS A 153 -13.99 -15.66 13.66
C LYS A 153 -14.63 -15.58 12.28
N ASN A 154 -15.02 -14.38 11.89
CA ASN A 154 -15.44 -14.01 10.55
C ASN A 154 -14.59 -12.84 10.09
N ILE A 155 -13.68 -13.08 9.15
CA ILE A 155 -12.70 -12.11 8.67
C ILE A 155 -12.85 -11.93 7.18
N PHE A 156 -13.05 -10.70 6.77
CA PHE A 156 -13.06 -10.30 5.37
C PHE A 156 -11.74 -9.58 5.06
N THR A 157 -11.08 -9.96 3.98
CA THR A 157 -9.77 -9.45 3.60
C THR A 157 -9.81 -9.02 2.15
N SER A 158 -9.45 -7.79 1.86
CA SER A 158 -9.11 -7.33 0.51
C SER A 158 -7.59 -7.32 0.34
N THR A 159 -7.13 -7.71 -0.85
CA THR A 159 -5.71 -7.70 -1.22
C THR A 159 -5.54 -6.85 -2.46
N TYR A 160 -4.70 -5.82 -2.36
CA TYR A 160 -4.41 -4.89 -3.44
C TYR A 160 -2.92 -4.92 -3.82
N LEU A 161 -2.65 -4.75 -5.11
CA LEU A 161 -1.36 -4.29 -5.59
C LEU A 161 -1.36 -2.77 -5.46
N ARG A 162 -0.53 -2.21 -4.57
CA ARG A 162 -0.48 -0.76 -4.32
C ARG A 162 0.67 -0.10 -5.08
N THR A 163 0.45 1.15 -5.49
CA THR A 163 1.46 1.96 -6.18
C THR A 163 1.45 3.39 -5.63
N PRO A 164 2.20 3.66 -4.52
CA PRO A 164 2.32 5.01 -3.97
C PRO A 164 3.33 5.85 -4.74
N LEU A 165 2.97 7.10 -5.05
CA LEU A 165 3.86 8.18 -5.45
C LEU A 165 4.21 8.98 -4.21
N SER A 166 5.49 9.08 -3.88
CA SER A 166 5.98 9.63 -2.63
C SER A 166 6.89 10.83 -2.85
N PHE A 167 6.65 11.88 -2.09
CA PHE A 167 7.53 13.04 -1.91
C PHE A 167 8.10 12.96 -0.50
N GLU A 168 9.41 12.84 -0.36
CA GLU A 168 10.07 12.64 0.93
C GLU A 168 11.08 13.73 1.21
N TRP A 169 10.94 14.37 2.37
CA TRP A 169 11.91 15.28 2.95
C TRP A 169 12.66 14.62 4.09
N ARG A 170 13.95 14.92 4.15
CA ARG A 170 14.88 14.41 5.15
C ARG A 170 15.55 15.57 5.86
N GLY A 171 15.48 15.57 7.18
CA GLY A 171 16.23 16.52 8.00
C GLY A 171 17.72 16.18 8.09
N ARG A 172 18.44 16.96 8.91
CA ARG A 172 19.86 16.72 9.19
C ARG A 172 20.05 15.40 9.95
N ARG A 173 21.18 14.77 9.72
CA ARG A 173 21.61 13.59 10.50
C ARG A 173 21.99 14.00 11.92
N ASN A 174 21.61 13.19 12.90
CA ASN A 174 22.15 13.29 14.25
C ASN A 174 23.52 12.60 14.34
N HIS A 175 24.15 12.64 15.52
CA HIS A 175 25.44 12.00 15.78
C HIS A 175 25.45 10.48 15.55
N GLN A 176 24.29 9.82 15.62
CA GLN A 176 24.13 8.38 15.37
C GLN A 176 23.82 8.06 13.89
N GLY A 177 23.85 9.06 13.00
CA GLY A 177 23.55 8.89 11.58
C GLY A 177 22.06 8.85 11.23
N HIS A 178 21.17 8.88 12.21
CA HIS A 178 19.73 8.92 11.98
C HIS A 178 19.26 10.32 11.60
N ARG A 179 18.21 10.39 10.80
CA ARG A 179 17.58 11.66 10.41
C ARG A 179 16.06 11.59 10.48
N PRO A 180 15.39 12.68 10.85
CA PRO A 180 13.96 12.78 10.72
C PRO A 180 13.57 12.78 9.24
N LYS A 181 12.43 12.18 8.93
CA LYS A 181 11.89 12.08 7.59
C LYS A 181 10.39 12.35 7.63
N ILE A 182 9.91 13.04 6.61
CA ILE A 182 8.49 13.24 6.35
C ILE A 182 8.25 12.85 4.90
N ALA A 183 7.29 11.99 4.65
CA ALA A 183 6.88 11.64 3.31
C ALA A 183 5.36 11.76 3.19
N PHE A 184 4.91 12.22 2.04
CA PHE A 184 3.50 12.25 1.70
C PHE A 184 3.31 12.04 0.20
N GLY A 185 2.10 11.77 -0.21
CA GLY A 185 1.81 11.60 -1.62
C GLY A 185 0.46 10.97 -1.87
N ALA A 186 0.25 10.65 -3.14
CA ALA A 186 -0.90 9.91 -3.60
C ALA A 186 -0.57 8.41 -3.64
N MET A 187 -1.60 7.59 -3.48
CA MET A 187 -1.47 6.14 -3.65
C MET A 187 -2.64 5.62 -4.47
N THR A 188 -2.36 4.60 -5.24
CA THR A 188 -3.35 3.85 -5.99
C THR A 188 -3.20 2.36 -5.69
N GLY A 189 -4.25 1.60 -5.94
CA GLY A 189 -4.23 0.16 -5.78
C GLY A 189 -5.19 -0.53 -6.73
N VAL A 190 -4.80 -1.70 -7.20
CA VAL A 190 -5.63 -2.57 -8.04
C VAL A 190 -5.97 -3.81 -7.24
N LEU A 191 -7.25 -4.16 -7.17
CA LEU A 191 -7.75 -5.33 -6.46
C LEU A 191 -7.20 -6.60 -7.10
N LEU A 192 -6.57 -7.43 -6.28
CA LEU A 192 -6.15 -8.76 -6.67
C LEU A 192 -7.19 -9.80 -6.28
N LYS A 193 -7.76 -9.68 -5.08
CA LYS A 193 -8.79 -10.59 -4.57
C LYS A 193 -9.44 -10.09 -3.28
N GLY A 194 -10.70 -10.47 -3.09
CA GLY A 194 -11.38 -10.54 -1.81
C GLY A 194 -11.29 -11.94 -1.21
N THR A 195 -11.45 -12.05 0.09
CA THR A 195 -11.47 -13.35 0.77
C THR A 195 -12.26 -13.23 2.08
N GLN A 196 -13.26 -14.05 2.24
CA GLN A 196 -13.92 -14.26 3.52
C GLN A 196 -13.42 -15.55 4.17
N ARG A 197 -13.07 -15.51 5.45
CA ARG A 197 -12.56 -16.64 6.23
C ARG A 197 -13.40 -16.81 7.48
N PHE A 198 -13.94 -18.01 7.66
CA PHE A 198 -14.67 -18.39 8.86
C PHE A 198 -13.86 -19.38 9.68
N LYS A 199 -14.14 -19.37 10.98
CA LYS A 199 -13.73 -20.44 11.89
C LYS A 199 -14.92 -20.81 12.77
N SER A 200 -15.42 -22.02 12.62
CA SER A 200 -16.40 -22.65 13.53
C SER A 200 -15.78 -23.78 14.34
N GLU A 201 -16.47 -24.26 15.33
CA GLU A 201 -16.05 -25.45 16.09
C GLU A 201 -16.27 -26.72 15.30
N GLU A 202 -17.40 -26.81 14.62
CA GLU A 202 -17.84 -28.01 13.90
C GLU A 202 -17.13 -28.20 12.55
N HIS A 203 -16.96 -27.13 11.75
CA HIS A 203 -16.45 -27.20 10.38
C HIS A 203 -15.02 -26.67 10.24
N GLY A 204 -14.35 -26.31 11.35
CA GLY A 204 -12.97 -25.83 11.34
C GLY A 204 -12.81 -24.48 10.61
N LYS A 205 -11.79 -24.39 9.75
CA LYS A 205 -11.46 -23.17 8.98
C LYS A 205 -11.95 -23.32 7.54
N GLN A 206 -12.81 -22.42 7.12
CA GLN A 206 -13.27 -22.30 5.74
C GLN A 206 -12.81 -20.98 5.13
N LYS A 207 -12.63 -20.96 3.80
CA LYS A 207 -12.14 -19.78 3.07
C LYS A 207 -12.78 -19.73 1.69
N PHE A 208 -13.47 -18.63 1.44
CA PHE A 208 -14.08 -18.31 0.15
C PHE A 208 -13.35 -17.13 -0.47
N LYS A 209 -13.15 -17.17 -1.77
CA LYS A 209 -12.42 -16.15 -2.53
C LYS A 209 -13.32 -15.66 -3.64
N ASP A 210 -13.52 -14.34 -3.68
CA ASP A 210 -14.20 -13.64 -4.75
C ASP A 210 -13.84 -12.16 -4.70
N ASN A 211 -14.39 -11.33 -5.59
CA ASN A 211 -14.25 -9.90 -5.53
C ASN A 211 -15.19 -9.23 -4.50
N TYR A 212 -16.34 -9.82 -4.17
CA TYR A 212 -17.32 -9.33 -3.18
C TYR A 212 -17.73 -7.86 -3.41
N ASN A 213 -17.86 -7.43 -4.64
CA ASN A 213 -18.06 -6.02 -4.99
C ASN A 213 -17.05 -5.06 -4.38
N LEU A 214 -15.87 -5.53 -4.00
CA LEU A 214 -14.78 -4.64 -3.61
C LEU A 214 -14.38 -3.76 -4.78
N ALA A 215 -14.09 -2.49 -4.49
CA ALA A 215 -13.62 -1.55 -5.49
C ALA A 215 -12.41 -2.12 -6.25
N SER A 216 -12.55 -2.30 -7.55
CA SER A 216 -11.50 -2.86 -8.42
C SER A 216 -10.25 -1.98 -8.46
N PHE A 217 -10.45 -0.67 -8.28
CA PHE A 217 -9.40 0.34 -8.19
C PHE A 217 -9.63 1.20 -6.94
N GLN A 218 -8.58 1.43 -6.17
CA GLN A 218 -8.61 2.35 -5.04
C GLN A 218 -7.58 3.46 -5.25
N TYR A 219 -7.87 4.64 -4.73
CA TYR A 219 -6.98 5.79 -4.74
C TYR A 219 -7.12 6.60 -3.46
N GLY A 220 -6.06 7.31 -3.11
CA GLY A 220 -6.08 8.10 -1.90
C GLY A 220 -4.77 8.83 -1.66
N ALA A 221 -4.65 9.37 -0.46
CA ALA A 221 -3.47 10.08 -0.01
C ALA A 221 -2.89 9.42 1.23
N PHE A 222 -1.60 9.62 1.44
CA PHE A 222 -0.92 9.16 2.64
C PHE A 222 0.08 10.18 3.15
N ALA A 223 0.38 10.09 4.43
CA ALA A 223 1.49 10.78 5.08
C ALA A 223 2.27 9.79 5.97
N ARG A 224 3.57 9.98 6.06
CA ARG A 224 4.48 9.26 6.96
C ARG A 224 5.41 10.25 7.64
N VAL A 225 5.64 10.05 8.92
CA VAL A 225 6.65 10.78 9.68
C VAL A 225 7.48 9.77 10.47
N GLY A 226 8.79 9.95 10.52
CA GLY A 226 9.62 9.00 11.23
C GLY A 226 11.04 9.47 11.47
N PHE A 227 11.76 8.63 12.21
CA PHE A 227 13.14 8.85 12.56
C PHE A 227 13.93 7.54 12.40
N GLY A 228 15.03 7.59 11.66
CA GLY A 228 15.78 6.37 11.34
C GLY A 228 14.96 5.40 10.48
N SER A 229 14.69 4.21 10.98
CA SER A 229 13.94 3.16 10.28
C SER A 229 12.51 2.99 10.78
N LEU A 230 12.11 3.72 11.83
CA LEU A 230 10.79 3.64 12.44
C LEU A 230 10.00 4.92 12.15
N GLY A 231 8.72 4.79 11.86
CA GLY A 231 7.82 5.90 11.65
C GLY A 231 6.37 5.58 11.96
N LEU A 232 5.56 6.62 11.86
CA LEU A 232 4.10 6.55 11.89
C LEU A 232 3.59 6.83 10.48
N PHE A 233 2.47 6.23 10.13
CA PHE A 233 1.78 6.53 8.89
C PHE A 233 0.29 6.77 9.12
N ALA A 234 -0.30 7.54 8.20
CA ALA A 234 -1.73 7.67 8.00
C ALA A 234 -2.02 7.57 6.50
N LYS A 235 -3.11 6.89 6.15
CA LYS A 235 -3.61 6.71 4.78
C LYS A 235 -5.10 6.96 4.77
N TYR A 236 -5.58 7.63 3.75
CA TYR A 236 -7.00 7.83 3.49
C TYR A 236 -7.31 7.46 2.05
N TYR A 237 -8.21 6.51 1.87
CA TYR A 237 -8.74 6.12 0.57
C TYR A 237 -9.99 6.95 0.29
N MET A 238 -10.00 7.64 -0.86
CA MET A 238 -11.00 8.63 -1.22
C MET A 238 -12.20 8.03 -1.95
N ASN A 239 -12.06 6.79 -2.42
CA ASN A 239 -13.15 6.03 -3.01
C ASN A 239 -13.75 5.05 -2.01
N ASP A 240 -14.95 4.60 -2.29
CA ASP A 240 -15.66 3.62 -1.51
C ASP A 240 -14.93 2.27 -1.48
N ILE A 241 -15.12 1.52 -0.40
CA ILE A 241 -14.56 0.18 -0.24
C ILE A 241 -15.24 -0.79 -1.20
N PHE A 242 -16.54 -0.60 -1.44
CA PHE A 242 -17.36 -1.44 -2.31
C PHE A 242 -17.80 -0.67 -3.54
N GLU A 243 -17.83 -1.32 -4.70
CA GLU A 243 -18.39 -0.79 -5.93
C GLU A 243 -19.74 -1.49 -6.24
N ASN A 244 -20.62 -0.83 -6.99
CA ASN A 244 -21.95 -1.35 -7.36
C ASN A 244 -22.80 -1.77 -6.15
N SER A 245 -22.66 -1.08 -5.03
CA SER A 245 -23.34 -1.39 -3.77
C SER A 245 -23.87 -0.11 -3.13
N PRO A 246 -25.07 0.38 -3.57
CA PRO A 246 -25.62 1.67 -3.13
C PRO A 246 -25.79 1.81 -1.61
N ASN A 247 -26.07 0.70 -0.91
CA ASN A 247 -26.21 0.70 0.54
C ASN A 247 -24.87 0.90 1.28
N GLN A 248 -23.74 0.81 0.57
CA GLN A 248 -22.38 1.01 1.10
C GLN A 248 -21.69 2.21 0.43
N GLU A 249 -22.42 3.12 -0.18
CA GLU A 249 -21.87 4.38 -0.69
C GLU A 249 -21.26 5.22 0.43
N ASN A 250 -20.22 5.99 0.11
CA ASN A 250 -19.47 6.84 1.02
C ASN A 250 -18.80 6.10 2.20
N LEU A 251 -18.61 4.77 2.08
CA LEU A 251 -17.88 3.97 3.04
C LEU A 251 -16.40 3.93 2.67
N ASN A 252 -15.61 4.81 3.28
CA ASN A 252 -14.20 4.98 3.00
C ASN A 252 -13.30 4.31 4.06
N ASN A 253 -12.07 4.03 3.71
CA ASN A 253 -11.09 3.45 4.62
C ASN A 253 -10.02 4.47 5.03
N PHE A 254 -9.89 4.69 6.33
CA PHE A 254 -8.81 5.43 6.95
C PHE A 254 -7.92 4.48 7.74
N THR A 255 -6.62 4.54 7.53
CA THR A 255 -5.66 3.62 8.16
C THR A 255 -4.51 4.40 8.78
N PHE A 256 -4.09 4.01 9.97
CA PHE A 256 -2.94 4.60 10.66
C PHE A 256 -2.18 3.54 11.46
N GLY A 257 -0.91 3.76 11.67
CA GLY A 257 -0.08 2.79 12.38
C GLY A 257 1.40 3.07 12.31
N LEU A 258 2.17 1.99 12.42
CA LEU A 258 3.63 2.00 12.40
C LEU A 258 4.14 1.60 11.02
N THR A 259 5.22 2.26 10.58
CA THR A 259 5.98 1.88 9.39
C THR A 259 7.42 1.56 9.77
N LEU A 260 7.93 0.46 9.23
CA LEU A 260 9.32 0.03 9.38
C LEU A 260 10.06 0.16 8.04
N GLY A 261 11.35 0.44 8.07
CA GLY A 261 12.16 0.60 6.86
C GLY A 261 11.94 1.95 6.18
N PHE A 262 11.56 2.93 6.95
CA PHE A 262 11.27 4.30 6.50
C PHE A 262 12.53 5.14 6.30
#